data_b9de821df255798f8174dfaab4095f0f
#
_entry.id   b9de821df255798f8174dfaab4095f0f
#
_cell.length_a   1.000
_cell.length_b   1.000
_cell.length_c   1.000
_cell.angle_alpha   90.00
_cell.angle_beta   90.00
_cell.angle_gamma   90.00
#
_symmetry.space_group_name_H-M   'P 1'
#
loop_
_entity.id
_entity.type
_entity.pdbx_description
1 polymer ?
#
loop_
_entity_poly.entity_id
_entity_poly.type
_entity_poly.pdbx_seq_one_letter_code
_entity_poly.pdbx_strand_id
1 'polypeptide(L)'
;MKTLGMIGGVGPESTIDYYKNIIALYRERRRDGSYPQFVINSINLKKGVDFMDANNLPGMADFLLEEIKKLAPAGADFGLIAANTPHIVFDDIAAKSPIPLISIVEATCAYAKARKMKCLGLFGTRYTMQADFYQKVFQREGIELVVPKSKDQDYIHDKYFAELVPGNFLPETRAGLLAIVDRMKTKIDPPSPSDGPGRSYGRAGIDGVILAGTELPLILRGERHNGVVLLDTGKIHCEAAVDAMFS
;
A
#
# COMPACT_ATOMS: atom_id res chain seq x y z
N MET A 1 5.55 -15.58 -21.13
CA MET A 1 5.62 -15.02 -19.76
C MET A 1 5.69 -13.51 -19.90
N LYS A 2 4.88 -12.77 -19.13
CA LYS A 2 4.76 -11.33 -19.25
C LYS A 2 5.85 -10.59 -18.46
N THR A 3 6.31 -9.47 -18.98
CA THR A 3 7.31 -8.58 -18.38
C THR A 3 6.60 -7.52 -17.54
N LEU A 4 6.96 -7.40 -16.26
CA LEU A 4 6.47 -6.36 -15.37
C LEU A 4 7.21 -5.04 -15.59
N GLY A 5 6.47 -3.93 -15.62
CA GLY A 5 7.00 -2.58 -15.43
C GLY A 5 6.66 -2.06 -14.03
N MET A 6 7.63 -1.52 -13.32
CA MET A 6 7.43 -1.00 -11.96
C MET A 6 7.79 0.49 -11.88
N ILE A 7 6.86 1.32 -11.40
CA ILE A 7 7.18 2.66 -10.92
C ILE A 7 7.70 2.53 -9.50
N GLY A 8 9.00 2.75 -9.35
CA GLY A 8 9.74 2.75 -8.08
C GLY A 8 10.23 4.14 -7.69
N GLY A 9 11.06 4.22 -6.64
CA GLY A 9 11.57 5.49 -6.12
C GLY A 9 10.53 6.28 -5.30
N VAL A 10 9.36 5.71 -5.10
CA VAL A 10 8.29 6.28 -4.27
C VAL A 10 8.39 5.66 -2.86
N GLY A 11 9.53 5.89 -2.23
CA GLY A 11 10.12 5.18 -1.12
C GLY A 11 11.26 4.28 -1.64
N PRO A 12 12.55 4.71 -1.54
CA PRO A 12 13.66 3.91 -2.05
C PRO A 12 13.77 2.53 -1.40
N GLU A 13 13.59 2.46 -0.08
CA GLU A 13 13.66 1.21 0.69
C GLU A 13 12.58 0.22 0.25
N SER A 14 11.35 0.70 0.02
CA SER A 14 10.27 -0.14 -0.47
C SER A 14 10.52 -0.66 -1.90
N THR A 15 11.15 0.14 -2.75
CA THR A 15 11.53 -0.30 -4.11
C THR A 15 12.52 -1.46 -4.06
N ILE A 16 13.50 -1.40 -3.16
CA ILE A 16 14.47 -2.48 -2.92
C ILE A 16 13.75 -3.74 -2.40
N ASP A 17 12.78 -3.57 -1.50
CA ASP A 17 12.01 -4.68 -0.96
C ASP A 17 11.14 -5.34 -2.05
N TYR A 18 10.46 -4.55 -2.89
CA TYR A 18 9.75 -5.07 -4.07
C TYR A 18 10.67 -5.89 -4.98
N TYR A 19 11.85 -5.38 -5.29
CA TYR A 19 12.83 -6.10 -6.12
C TYR A 19 13.15 -7.49 -5.54
N LYS A 20 13.45 -7.55 -4.24
CA LYS A 20 13.78 -8.79 -3.54
C LYS A 20 12.59 -9.75 -3.50
N ASN A 21 11.39 -9.25 -3.16
CA ASN A 21 10.19 -10.06 -3.03
C ASN A 21 9.75 -10.65 -4.38
N ILE A 22 9.77 -9.86 -5.46
CA ILE A 22 9.44 -10.35 -6.82
C ILE A 22 10.39 -11.49 -7.23
N ILE A 23 11.70 -11.33 -7.00
CA ILE A 23 12.68 -12.39 -7.30
C ILE A 23 12.43 -13.64 -6.47
N ALA A 24 12.21 -13.50 -5.16
CA ALA A 24 11.98 -14.62 -4.27
C ALA A 24 10.72 -15.40 -4.66
N LEU A 25 9.59 -14.71 -4.82
CA LEU A 25 8.30 -15.29 -5.20
C LEU A 25 8.34 -15.97 -6.58
N TYR A 26 9.02 -15.34 -7.54
CA TYR A 26 9.19 -15.93 -8.86
C TYR A 26 9.96 -17.24 -8.79
N ARG A 27 11.10 -17.28 -8.06
CA ARG A 27 11.94 -18.48 -7.92
C ARG A 27 11.24 -19.61 -7.17
N GLU A 28 10.40 -19.29 -6.19
CA GLU A 28 9.57 -20.29 -5.50
C GLU A 28 8.62 -21.01 -6.46
N ARG A 29 8.08 -20.30 -7.47
CA ARG A 29 7.16 -20.87 -8.47
C ARG A 29 7.89 -21.61 -9.58
N ARG A 30 8.93 -21.03 -10.13
CA ARG A 30 9.61 -21.53 -11.32
C ARG A 30 10.52 -22.74 -11.03
N ARG A 31 11.29 -22.71 -9.96
CA ARG A 31 12.19 -23.77 -9.46
C ARG A 31 13.20 -24.33 -10.48
N ASP A 32 13.46 -23.61 -11.57
CA ASP A 32 14.39 -24.00 -12.64
C ASP A 32 15.70 -23.17 -12.62
N GLY A 33 15.91 -22.36 -11.57
CA GLY A 33 17.07 -21.49 -11.43
C GLY A 33 16.99 -20.16 -12.19
N SER A 34 15.93 -19.93 -12.98
CA SER A 34 15.73 -18.68 -13.72
C SER A 34 15.31 -17.52 -12.80
N TYR A 35 15.44 -16.31 -13.34
CA TYR A 35 15.05 -15.05 -12.69
C TYR A 35 14.01 -14.31 -13.54
N PRO A 36 13.11 -13.51 -12.91
CA PRO A 36 12.13 -12.73 -13.63
C PRO A 36 12.81 -11.60 -14.41
N GLN A 37 12.29 -11.30 -15.59
CA GLN A 37 12.64 -10.10 -16.33
C GLN A 37 11.61 -9.02 -16.04
N PHE A 38 12.04 -7.82 -15.59
CA PHE A 38 11.17 -6.68 -15.33
C PHE A 38 11.91 -5.37 -15.42
N VAL A 39 11.17 -4.29 -15.67
CA VAL A 39 11.67 -2.92 -15.83
C VAL A 39 11.33 -2.11 -14.59
N ILE A 40 12.27 -1.33 -14.07
CA ILE A 40 12.05 -0.38 -12.97
C ILE A 40 12.29 1.03 -13.49
N ASN A 41 11.28 1.89 -13.44
CA ASN A 41 11.42 3.33 -13.59
C ASN A 41 11.40 3.97 -12.20
N SER A 42 12.57 4.33 -11.68
CA SER A 42 12.71 4.99 -10.37
C SER A 42 12.49 6.49 -10.53
N ILE A 43 11.42 7.01 -9.89
CA ILE A 43 11.01 8.41 -10.03
C ILE A 43 11.39 9.26 -8.82
N ASN A 44 11.32 10.58 -8.96
CA ASN A 44 11.60 11.51 -7.88
C ASN A 44 10.40 11.63 -6.93
N LEU A 45 10.49 10.99 -5.74
CA LEU A 45 9.48 11.04 -4.70
C LEU A 45 9.03 12.47 -4.35
N LYS A 46 9.99 13.42 -4.28
CA LYS A 46 9.69 14.80 -3.89
C LYS A 46 8.63 15.44 -4.80
N LYS A 47 8.65 15.17 -6.10
CA LYS A 47 7.61 15.68 -7.01
C LYS A 47 6.22 15.16 -6.66
N GLY A 48 6.10 13.88 -6.30
CA GLY A 48 4.84 13.30 -5.85
C GLY A 48 4.34 13.92 -4.56
N VAL A 49 5.23 14.14 -3.58
CA VAL A 49 4.91 14.81 -2.31
C VAL A 49 4.47 16.24 -2.55
N ASP A 50 5.18 17.02 -3.40
CA ASP A 50 4.82 18.39 -3.72
C ASP A 50 3.39 18.52 -4.31
N PHE A 51 2.97 17.57 -5.16
CA PHE A 51 1.60 17.53 -5.66
C PHE A 51 0.57 17.24 -4.55
N MET A 52 0.89 16.34 -3.63
CA MET A 52 0.00 16.02 -2.50
C MET A 52 -0.14 17.21 -1.55
N ASP A 53 0.96 17.88 -1.20
CA ASP A 53 0.96 19.05 -0.32
C ASP A 53 0.20 20.22 -0.94
N ALA A 54 0.28 20.37 -2.27
CA ALA A 54 -0.47 21.38 -3.03
C ALA A 54 -1.94 20.97 -3.28
N ASN A 55 -2.39 19.79 -2.82
CA ASN A 55 -3.69 19.20 -3.14
C ASN A 55 -3.99 19.17 -4.66
N ASN A 56 -2.95 18.99 -5.47
CA ASN A 56 -3.01 18.94 -6.94
C ASN A 56 -3.05 17.50 -7.44
N LEU A 57 -4.16 16.82 -7.22
CA LEU A 57 -4.35 15.42 -7.67
C LEU A 57 -4.29 15.26 -9.19
N PRO A 58 -4.87 16.17 -10.04
CA PRO A 58 -4.70 16.08 -11.48
C PRO A 58 -3.24 16.15 -11.92
N GLY A 59 -2.45 17.06 -11.37
CA GLY A 59 -1.00 17.16 -11.67
C GLY A 59 -0.23 15.91 -11.25
N MET A 60 -0.60 15.29 -10.14
CA MET A 60 -0.04 14.01 -9.71
C MET A 60 -0.38 12.88 -10.69
N ALA A 61 -1.64 12.81 -11.14
CA ALA A 61 -2.06 11.80 -12.11
C ALA A 61 -1.31 11.94 -13.44
N ASP A 62 -1.21 13.17 -13.96
CA ASP A 62 -0.48 13.44 -15.20
C ASP A 62 1.02 13.10 -15.06
N PHE A 63 1.66 13.49 -13.96
CA PHE A 63 3.06 13.15 -13.68
C PHE A 63 3.28 11.63 -13.65
N LEU A 64 2.47 10.89 -12.92
CA LEU A 64 2.60 9.43 -12.84
C LEU A 64 2.31 8.75 -14.17
N LEU A 65 1.30 9.23 -14.92
CA LEU A 65 0.98 8.70 -16.25
C LEU A 65 2.15 8.87 -17.23
N GLU A 66 2.83 10.03 -17.24
CA GLU A 66 4.02 10.24 -18.08
C GLU A 66 5.17 9.27 -17.71
N GLU A 67 5.33 8.96 -16.43
CA GLU A 67 6.33 7.99 -15.99
C GLU A 67 5.94 6.55 -16.36
N ILE A 68 4.66 6.19 -16.29
CA ILE A 68 4.13 4.88 -16.70
C ILE A 68 4.25 4.68 -18.20
N LYS A 69 4.02 5.71 -19.02
CA LYS A 69 4.17 5.64 -20.47
C LYS A 69 5.57 5.22 -20.93
N LYS A 70 6.60 5.40 -20.10
CA LYS A 70 7.97 4.97 -20.39
C LYS A 70 8.16 3.45 -20.26
N LEU A 71 7.27 2.75 -19.55
CA LEU A 71 7.39 1.32 -19.29
C LEU A 71 7.06 0.47 -20.52
N ALA A 72 6.05 0.85 -21.31
CA ALA A 72 5.65 0.11 -22.52
C ALA A 72 6.76 0.04 -23.58
N PRO A 73 7.41 1.15 -24.00
CA PRO A 73 8.54 1.10 -24.93
C PRO A 73 9.75 0.35 -24.36
N ALA A 74 9.88 0.27 -23.02
CA ALA A 74 10.93 -0.51 -22.37
C ALA A 74 10.62 -2.02 -22.32
N GLY A 75 9.49 -2.46 -22.89
CA GLY A 75 9.11 -3.87 -23.02
C GLY A 75 8.23 -4.41 -21.90
N ALA A 76 7.60 -3.56 -21.10
CA ALA A 76 6.66 -4.01 -20.08
C ALA A 76 5.29 -4.34 -20.71
N ASP A 77 4.74 -5.51 -20.38
CA ASP A 77 3.41 -5.96 -20.78
C ASP A 77 2.31 -5.46 -19.83
N PHE A 78 2.65 -5.22 -18.58
CA PHE A 78 1.78 -4.67 -17.54
C PHE A 78 2.61 -3.92 -16.50
N GLY A 79 1.97 -3.15 -15.63
CA GLY A 79 2.68 -2.33 -14.67
C GLY A 79 2.09 -2.30 -13.28
N LEU A 80 2.86 -1.73 -12.35
CA LEU A 80 2.42 -1.37 -11.00
C LEU A 80 3.14 -0.12 -10.50
N ILE A 81 2.55 0.52 -9.48
CA ILE A 81 3.18 1.60 -8.71
C ILE A 81 3.54 1.04 -7.33
N ALA A 82 4.83 0.99 -7.00
CA ALA A 82 5.35 0.39 -5.75
C ALA A 82 5.12 1.29 -4.52
N ALA A 83 3.90 1.80 -4.34
CA ALA A 83 3.49 2.66 -3.23
C ALA A 83 1.97 2.68 -3.07
N ASN A 84 1.49 3.00 -1.85
CA ASN A 84 0.05 3.06 -1.55
C ASN A 84 -0.57 4.43 -1.90
N THR A 85 0.00 5.52 -1.39
CA THR A 85 -0.57 6.88 -1.51
C THR A 85 -0.88 7.31 -2.95
N PRO A 86 -0.05 6.99 -3.97
CA PRO A 86 -0.36 7.31 -5.36
C PRO A 86 -1.65 6.70 -5.90
N HIS A 87 -2.19 5.67 -5.25
CA HIS A 87 -3.46 5.05 -5.65
C HIS A 87 -4.69 5.93 -5.41
N ILE A 88 -4.54 7.09 -4.77
CA ILE A 88 -5.59 8.12 -4.70
C ILE A 88 -6.02 8.60 -6.11
N VAL A 89 -5.14 8.50 -7.10
CA VAL A 89 -5.39 8.88 -8.51
C VAL A 89 -5.31 7.66 -9.45
N PHE A 90 -5.40 6.44 -8.91
CA PHE A 90 -5.18 5.21 -9.68
C PHE A 90 -6.17 5.04 -10.83
N ASP A 91 -7.44 5.32 -10.62
CA ASP A 91 -8.49 5.13 -11.64
C ASP A 91 -8.24 6.05 -12.84
N ASP A 92 -7.84 7.32 -12.61
CA ASP A 92 -7.51 8.28 -13.65
C ASP A 92 -6.28 7.84 -14.47
N ILE A 93 -5.29 7.26 -13.80
CA ILE A 93 -4.07 6.75 -14.42
C ILE A 93 -4.38 5.48 -15.22
N ALA A 94 -5.08 4.52 -14.61
CA ALA A 94 -5.36 3.22 -15.21
C ALA A 94 -6.21 3.36 -16.48
N ALA A 95 -7.17 4.31 -16.50
CA ALA A 95 -7.99 4.61 -17.67
C ALA A 95 -7.20 5.12 -18.89
N LYS A 96 -6.02 5.71 -18.67
CA LYS A 96 -5.18 6.33 -19.72
C LYS A 96 -3.85 5.59 -19.94
N SER A 97 -3.55 4.59 -19.14
CA SER A 97 -2.30 3.84 -19.20
C SER A 97 -2.21 3.02 -20.50
N PRO A 98 -1.05 3.01 -21.19
CA PRO A 98 -0.86 2.19 -22.39
C PRO A 98 -0.75 0.69 -22.09
N ILE A 99 -0.55 0.31 -20.83
CA ILE A 99 -0.45 -1.07 -20.36
C ILE A 99 -1.38 -1.29 -19.15
N PRO A 100 -1.92 -2.49 -18.96
CA PRO A 100 -2.71 -2.80 -17.77
C PRO A 100 -1.92 -2.54 -16.48
N LEU A 101 -2.58 -2.02 -15.45
CA LEU A 101 -1.95 -1.77 -14.15
C LEU A 101 -2.58 -2.65 -13.07
N ILE A 102 -1.73 -3.18 -12.17
CA ILE A 102 -2.18 -3.89 -10.97
C ILE A 102 -2.28 -2.90 -9.82
N SER A 103 -3.46 -2.84 -9.19
CA SER A 103 -3.69 -2.00 -8.01
C SER A 103 -3.28 -2.71 -6.73
N ILE A 104 -2.46 -2.06 -5.91
CA ILE A 104 -2.12 -2.54 -4.56
C ILE A 104 -3.36 -2.64 -3.67
N VAL A 105 -4.34 -1.74 -3.86
CA VAL A 105 -5.58 -1.70 -3.07
C VAL A 105 -6.47 -2.89 -3.41
N GLU A 106 -6.68 -3.15 -4.70
CA GLU A 106 -7.48 -4.30 -5.18
C GLU A 106 -6.82 -5.63 -4.78
N ALA A 107 -5.49 -5.75 -4.94
CA ALA A 107 -4.75 -6.93 -4.53
C ALA A 107 -4.90 -7.20 -3.02
N THR A 108 -4.79 -6.14 -2.19
CA THR A 108 -4.96 -6.25 -0.74
C THR A 108 -6.40 -6.61 -0.36
N CYS A 109 -7.39 -6.05 -1.05
CA CYS A 109 -8.80 -6.37 -0.83
C CYS A 109 -9.10 -7.83 -1.18
N ALA A 110 -8.61 -8.32 -2.32
CA ALA A 110 -8.75 -9.73 -2.73
C ALA A 110 -8.10 -10.68 -1.71
N TYR A 111 -6.92 -10.33 -1.20
CA TYR A 111 -6.24 -11.08 -0.15
C TYR A 111 -7.06 -11.16 1.15
N ALA A 112 -7.63 -10.04 1.60
CA ALA A 112 -8.48 -9.96 2.78
C ALA A 112 -9.78 -10.76 2.61
N LYS A 113 -10.42 -10.65 1.44
CA LYS A 113 -11.63 -11.38 1.07
C LYS A 113 -11.42 -12.90 1.10
N ALA A 114 -10.32 -13.38 0.50
CA ALA A 114 -9.97 -14.79 0.49
C ALA A 114 -9.80 -15.37 1.92
N ARG A 115 -9.42 -14.54 2.88
CA ARG A 115 -9.27 -14.88 4.30
C ARG A 115 -10.51 -14.60 5.13
N LYS A 116 -11.62 -14.20 4.50
CA LYS A 116 -12.92 -13.90 5.12
C LYS A 116 -12.84 -12.83 6.22
N MET A 117 -11.90 -11.90 6.10
CA MET A 117 -11.77 -10.76 7.01
C MET A 117 -12.95 -9.82 6.83
N LYS A 118 -13.44 -9.20 7.91
CA LYS A 118 -14.65 -8.37 7.92
C LYS A 118 -14.40 -6.94 8.39
N CYS A 119 -13.42 -6.73 9.27
CA CYS A 119 -13.10 -5.42 9.82
C CYS A 119 -11.58 -5.27 9.91
N LEU A 120 -11.02 -4.27 9.23
CA LEU A 120 -9.58 -4.06 9.17
C LEU A 120 -9.21 -2.62 9.56
N GLY A 121 -8.14 -2.48 10.32
CA GLY A 121 -7.50 -1.21 10.54
C GLY A 121 -6.73 -0.76 9.29
N LEU A 122 -6.67 0.53 9.02
CA LEU A 122 -5.89 1.10 7.92
C LEU A 122 -4.79 2.00 8.48
N PHE A 123 -3.52 1.59 8.34
CA PHE A 123 -2.34 2.39 8.65
C PHE A 123 -1.69 2.86 7.36
N GLY A 124 -1.29 4.12 7.32
CA GLY A 124 -0.61 4.71 6.17
C GLY A 124 -0.25 6.17 6.39
N THR A 125 0.05 6.88 5.33
CA THR A 125 0.17 8.34 5.41
C THR A 125 -1.19 8.96 5.75
N ARG A 126 -1.22 10.21 6.23
CA ARG A 126 -2.47 10.95 6.45
C ARG A 126 -3.32 10.97 5.18
N TYR A 127 -2.71 11.17 4.02
CA TYR A 127 -3.38 11.12 2.72
C TYR A 127 -4.09 9.78 2.47
N THR A 128 -3.44 8.66 2.79
CA THR A 128 -4.01 7.32 2.63
C THR A 128 -5.15 7.06 3.61
N MET A 129 -4.99 7.47 4.89
CA MET A 129 -5.98 7.20 5.93
C MET A 129 -7.23 8.08 5.81
N GLN A 130 -7.13 9.29 5.24
CA GLN A 130 -8.23 10.26 5.16
C GLN A 130 -8.95 10.24 3.80
N ALA A 131 -8.29 9.79 2.73
CA ALA A 131 -8.92 9.62 1.43
C ALA A 131 -9.84 8.38 1.41
N ASP A 132 -10.67 8.27 0.38
CA ASP A 132 -11.71 7.25 0.28
C ASP A 132 -11.37 6.07 -0.66
N PHE A 133 -10.21 6.09 -1.33
CA PHE A 133 -9.87 5.10 -2.36
C PHE A 133 -9.73 3.67 -1.80
N TYR A 134 -9.23 3.50 -0.57
CA TYR A 134 -9.25 2.22 0.14
C TYR A 134 -10.67 1.82 0.53
N GLN A 135 -11.42 2.74 1.15
CA GLN A 135 -12.79 2.51 1.61
C GLN A 135 -13.70 2.08 0.46
N LYS A 136 -13.63 2.76 -0.70
CA LYS A 136 -14.44 2.42 -1.89
C LYS A 136 -14.24 0.98 -2.34
N VAL A 137 -12.97 0.52 -2.40
CA VAL A 137 -12.65 -0.84 -2.84
C VAL A 137 -13.13 -1.88 -1.83
N PHE A 138 -12.83 -1.70 -0.56
CA PHE A 138 -13.17 -2.67 0.49
C PHE A 138 -14.66 -2.73 0.77
N GLN A 139 -15.37 -1.58 0.70
CA GLN A 139 -16.81 -1.52 0.89
C GLN A 139 -17.58 -2.33 -0.17
N ARG A 140 -17.13 -2.35 -1.42
CA ARG A 140 -17.72 -3.19 -2.48
C ARG A 140 -17.73 -4.68 -2.12
N GLU A 141 -16.75 -5.12 -1.33
CA GLU A 141 -16.59 -6.50 -0.90
C GLU A 141 -17.18 -6.76 0.51
N GLY A 142 -17.87 -5.78 1.10
CA GLY A 142 -18.47 -5.89 2.41
C GLY A 142 -17.45 -6.00 3.55
N ILE A 143 -16.24 -5.43 3.36
CA ILE A 143 -15.18 -5.35 4.36
C ILE A 143 -15.13 -3.93 4.90
N GLU A 144 -15.27 -3.80 6.21
CA GLU A 144 -15.21 -2.53 6.92
C GLU A 144 -13.75 -2.10 7.12
N LEU A 145 -13.46 -0.81 6.86
CA LEU A 145 -12.17 -0.22 7.20
C LEU A 145 -12.32 0.80 8.32
N VAL A 146 -11.45 0.70 9.31
CA VAL A 146 -11.37 1.60 10.46
C VAL A 146 -10.00 2.27 10.47
N VAL A 147 -9.96 3.60 10.58
CA VAL A 147 -8.70 4.33 10.75
C VAL A 147 -8.45 4.64 12.23
N PRO A 148 -7.19 4.81 12.66
CA PRO A 148 -6.86 5.26 14.02
C PRO A 148 -7.47 6.64 14.32
N LYS A 149 -7.53 7.02 15.61
CA LYS A 149 -7.92 8.38 16.02
C LYS A 149 -6.94 9.41 15.44
N SER A 150 -7.39 10.66 15.26
CA SER A 150 -6.60 11.74 14.64
C SER A 150 -5.19 11.84 15.21
N LYS A 151 -5.02 11.85 16.53
CA LYS A 151 -3.69 11.88 17.19
C LYS A 151 -2.79 10.70 16.80
N ASP A 152 -3.36 9.53 16.63
CA ASP A 152 -2.61 8.33 16.21
C ASP A 152 -2.29 8.38 14.71
N GLN A 153 -3.19 8.95 13.88
CA GLN A 153 -2.92 9.21 12.46
C GLN A 153 -1.76 10.18 12.30
N ASP A 154 -1.72 11.26 13.09
CA ASP A 154 -0.63 12.24 13.09
C ASP A 154 0.69 11.55 13.47
N TYR A 155 0.70 10.74 14.54
CA TYR A 155 1.87 9.98 14.95
C TYR A 155 2.39 9.06 13.83
N ILE A 156 1.51 8.28 13.19
CA ILE A 156 1.88 7.39 12.08
C ILE A 156 2.47 8.20 10.93
N HIS A 157 1.82 9.30 10.54
CA HIS A 157 2.24 10.14 9.43
C HIS A 157 3.61 10.79 9.66
N ASP A 158 3.80 11.40 10.83
CA ASP A 158 5.04 12.09 11.17
C ASP A 158 6.21 11.11 11.25
N LYS A 159 6.01 9.96 11.90
CA LYS A 159 7.03 8.89 11.95
C LYS A 159 7.34 8.31 10.58
N TYR A 160 6.32 8.19 9.71
CA TYR A 160 6.49 7.68 8.36
C TYR A 160 7.48 8.53 7.56
N PHE A 161 7.28 9.85 7.51
CA PHE A 161 8.15 10.74 6.74
C PHE A 161 9.47 11.10 7.43
N ALA A 162 9.46 11.27 8.75
CA ALA A 162 10.66 11.63 9.49
C ALA A 162 11.65 10.48 9.68
N GLU A 163 11.16 9.24 9.74
CA GLU A 163 11.98 8.08 10.12
C GLU A 163 11.94 6.97 9.07
N LEU A 164 10.74 6.48 8.70
CA LEU A 164 10.63 5.25 7.89
C LEU A 164 11.08 5.47 6.44
N VAL A 165 10.66 6.56 5.79
CA VAL A 165 11.08 6.89 4.41
C VAL A 165 12.60 7.09 4.31
N PRO A 166 13.28 7.76 5.28
CA PRO A 166 14.74 7.80 5.32
C PRO A 166 15.44 6.49 5.71
N GLY A 167 14.70 5.42 6.02
CA GLY A 167 15.25 4.10 6.40
C GLY A 167 15.63 3.96 7.87
N ASN A 168 15.15 4.83 8.75
CA ASN A 168 15.41 4.80 10.20
C ASN A 168 14.32 4.01 10.93
N PHE A 169 14.55 2.73 11.22
CA PHE A 169 13.59 1.84 11.87
C PHE A 169 13.88 1.74 13.37
N LEU A 170 13.37 2.72 14.14
CA LEU A 170 13.66 2.85 15.57
C LEU A 170 12.76 1.93 16.43
N PRO A 171 13.31 1.26 17.48
CA PRO A 171 12.54 0.40 18.37
C PRO A 171 11.37 1.10 19.05
N GLU A 172 11.54 2.36 19.48
CA GLU A 172 10.50 3.16 20.10
C GLU A 172 9.36 3.49 19.14
N THR A 173 9.66 3.75 17.87
CA THR A 173 8.64 3.96 16.83
C THR A 173 7.88 2.68 16.56
N ARG A 174 8.57 1.54 16.50
CA ARG A 174 7.91 0.23 16.42
C ARG A 174 6.96 -0.01 17.58
N ALA A 175 7.41 0.24 18.81
CA ALA A 175 6.58 0.07 20.01
C ALA A 175 5.34 0.99 19.96
N GLY A 176 5.50 2.25 19.55
CA GLY A 176 4.41 3.21 19.39
C GLY A 176 3.36 2.75 18.38
N LEU A 177 3.80 2.27 17.21
CA LEU A 177 2.90 1.74 16.16
C LEU A 177 2.14 0.50 16.66
N LEU A 178 2.81 -0.44 17.33
CA LEU A 178 2.16 -1.63 17.91
C LEU A 178 1.15 -1.28 19.01
N ALA A 179 1.43 -0.26 19.83
CA ALA A 179 0.49 0.22 20.83
C ALA A 179 -0.78 0.81 20.18
N ILE A 180 -0.69 1.40 18.97
CA ILE A 180 -1.87 1.83 18.21
C ILE A 180 -2.67 0.62 17.74
N VAL A 181 -2.03 -0.44 17.24
CA VAL A 181 -2.71 -1.70 16.87
C VAL A 181 -3.46 -2.28 18.06
N ASP A 182 -2.85 -2.31 19.25
CA ASP A 182 -3.47 -2.83 20.47
C ASP A 182 -4.73 -2.00 20.87
N ARG A 183 -4.67 -0.67 20.74
CA ARG A 183 -5.84 0.20 20.99
C ARG A 183 -6.98 -0.09 20.02
N MET A 184 -6.69 -0.30 18.74
CA MET A 184 -7.70 -0.61 17.72
C MET A 184 -8.29 -2.01 17.91
N LYS A 185 -7.53 -2.96 18.45
CA LYS A 185 -8.02 -4.30 18.76
C LYS A 185 -9.10 -4.27 19.85
N THR A 186 -8.94 -3.43 20.88
CA THR A 186 -9.77 -3.44 22.08
C THR A 186 -10.98 -2.51 22.03
N LYS A 187 -10.94 -1.46 21.21
CA LYS A 187 -11.99 -0.45 21.11
C LYS A 187 -12.09 0.12 19.70
N ILE A 188 -13.24 -0.08 19.06
CA ILE A 188 -13.71 0.81 18.00
C ILE A 188 -14.57 1.86 18.70
N ASP A 189 -13.97 3.01 19.05
CA ASP A 189 -14.74 4.13 19.59
C ASP A 189 -15.65 4.70 18.49
N PRO A 190 -16.84 5.25 18.87
CA PRO A 190 -17.69 5.95 17.92
C PRO A 190 -16.91 7.10 17.24
N PRO A 191 -17.12 7.38 15.92
CA PRO A 191 -16.43 8.46 15.23
C PRO A 191 -16.68 9.80 15.88
N SER A 192 -15.62 10.61 15.93
CA SER A 192 -15.71 12.05 16.18
C SER A 192 -16.20 12.79 14.93
N PRO A 193 -16.87 13.93 15.05
CA PRO A 193 -17.22 14.78 13.91
C PRO A 193 -16.03 15.19 13.02
N SER A 194 -14.81 15.13 13.57
CA SER A 194 -13.54 15.39 12.85
C SER A 194 -13.02 14.23 12.02
N ASP A 195 -13.65 13.06 12.08
CA ASP A 195 -13.12 11.81 11.54
C ASP A 195 -13.48 11.48 10.08
N GLY A 196 -14.23 12.32 9.37
CA GLY A 196 -14.60 12.14 7.97
C GLY A 196 -15.71 11.08 7.71
N PRO A 197 -16.30 11.02 6.50
CA PRO A 197 -17.42 10.15 6.19
C PRO A 197 -17.00 8.66 5.98
N GLY A 198 -17.85 7.71 6.40
CA GLY A 198 -17.75 6.29 6.03
C GLY A 198 -17.47 5.29 7.15
N ARG A 199 -17.72 5.63 8.43
CA ARG A 199 -17.48 4.72 9.55
C ARG A 199 -18.73 4.01 10.05
N SER A 200 -18.60 2.72 10.36
CA SER A 200 -19.64 1.93 11.03
C SER A 200 -19.34 1.74 12.51
N TYR A 201 -20.41 1.53 13.29
CA TYR A 201 -20.41 1.47 14.73
C TYR A 201 -20.61 0.04 15.24
N GLY A 202 -20.00 -0.31 16.36
CA GLY A 202 -20.50 -1.37 17.20
C GLY A 202 -19.92 -2.76 17.06
N ARG A 203 -18.73 -2.93 16.45
CA ARG A 203 -18.03 -4.22 16.40
C ARG A 203 -16.86 -4.28 17.39
N ALA A 204 -16.72 -5.40 18.07
CA ALA A 204 -15.58 -5.65 18.96
C ALA A 204 -14.35 -6.04 18.12
N GLY A 205 -13.39 -5.11 18.01
CA GLY A 205 -12.04 -5.38 17.49
C GLY A 205 -11.92 -5.48 15.97
N ILE A 206 -10.69 -5.51 15.50
CA ILE A 206 -10.30 -5.66 14.11
C ILE A 206 -9.71 -7.05 13.86
N ASP A 207 -9.95 -7.61 12.67
CA ASP A 207 -9.37 -8.89 12.22
C ASP A 207 -7.89 -8.76 11.86
N GLY A 208 -7.50 -7.58 11.40
CA GLY A 208 -6.14 -7.25 10.98
C GLY A 208 -5.93 -5.76 10.76
N VAL A 209 -4.70 -5.38 10.44
CA VAL A 209 -4.31 -4.02 10.04
C VAL A 209 -3.66 -4.05 8.67
N ILE A 210 -4.18 -3.26 7.75
CA ILE A 210 -3.57 -3.01 6.44
C ILE A 210 -2.41 -2.04 6.65
N LEU A 211 -1.21 -2.47 6.33
CA LEU A 211 -0.01 -1.64 6.35
C LEU A 211 0.10 -0.91 5.00
N ALA A 212 -0.76 0.11 4.83
CA ALA A 212 -0.88 0.90 3.59
C ALA A 212 0.18 2.00 3.47
N GLY A 213 1.39 1.63 3.77
CA GLY A 213 2.63 2.36 3.56
C GLY A 213 3.72 1.31 3.50
N THR A 214 4.43 1.25 2.39
CA THR A 214 5.36 0.15 2.06
C THR A 214 6.56 0.06 3.00
N GLU A 215 6.85 1.09 3.80
CA GLU A 215 7.85 1.10 4.85
C GLU A 215 7.33 0.57 6.20
N LEU A 216 6.01 0.55 6.42
CA LEU A 216 5.42 0.02 7.67
C LEU A 216 5.75 -1.47 7.90
N PRO A 217 5.69 -2.37 6.89
CA PRO A 217 6.11 -3.75 7.08
C PRO A 217 7.59 -3.89 7.44
N LEU A 218 8.45 -2.97 7.00
CA LEU A 218 9.89 -3.01 7.29
C LEU A 218 10.19 -2.80 8.79
N ILE A 219 9.40 -1.99 9.47
CA ILE A 219 9.52 -1.78 10.92
C ILE A 219 8.65 -2.74 11.73
N LEU A 220 7.42 -3.06 11.27
CA LEU A 220 6.47 -3.89 12.02
C LEU A 220 6.72 -5.38 11.89
N ARG A 221 7.57 -5.82 11.03
CA ARG A 221 8.01 -7.20 10.74
C ARG A 221 7.20 -8.30 11.44
N GLY A 222 6.71 -9.24 10.67
CA GLY A 222 5.91 -10.36 11.16
C GLY A 222 4.47 -10.30 10.66
N GLU A 223 3.82 -11.46 10.67
CA GLU A 223 2.47 -11.62 10.12
C GLU A 223 1.37 -11.28 11.13
N ARG A 224 1.71 -11.19 12.43
CA ARG A 224 0.74 -10.96 13.52
C ARG A 224 1.33 -10.18 14.69
N HIS A 225 0.47 -9.41 15.35
CA HIS A 225 0.73 -8.81 16.66
C HIS A 225 -0.48 -9.02 17.57
N ASN A 226 -0.28 -9.70 18.72
CA ASN A 226 -1.34 -9.98 19.70
C ASN A 226 -2.62 -10.58 19.07
N GLY A 227 -2.47 -11.45 18.06
CA GLY A 227 -3.59 -12.07 17.34
C GLY A 227 -4.14 -11.26 16.15
N VAL A 228 -3.81 -9.98 16.03
CA VAL A 228 -4.16 -9.13 14.88
C VAL A 228 -3.23 -9.45 13.71
N VAL A 229 -3.77 -9.71 12.52
CA VAL A 229 -2.98 -9.94 11.30
C VAL A 229 -2.43 -8.61 10.79
N LEU A 230 -1.14 -8.57 10.44
CA LEU A 230 -0.52 -7.41 9.80
C LEU A 230 -0.44 -7.68 8.30
N LEU A 231 -1.24 -6.98 7.50
CA LEU A 231 -1.30 -7.17 6.06
C LEU A 231 -0.23 -6.30 5.39
N ASP A 232 0.85 -6.94 4.96
CA ASP A 232 1.91 -6.31 4.17
C ASP A 232 1.43 -6.09 2.74
N THR A 233 1.00 -4.87 2.44
CA THR A 233 0.46 -4.51 1.12
C THR A 233 1.51 -4.63 0.01
N GLY A 234 2.78 -4.36 0.30
CA GLY A 234 3.88 -4.50 -0.66
C GLY A 234 4.09 -5.96 -1.06
N LYS A 235 4.17 -6.87 -0.08
CA LYS A 235 4.28 -8.31 -0.34
C LYS A 235 3.08 -8.85 -1.12
N ILE A 236 1.86 -8.52 -0.70
CA ILE A 236 0.62 -8.91 -1.39
C ILE A 236 0.63 -8.42 -2.84
N HIS A 237 1.07 -7.19 -3.07
CA HIS A 237 1.17 -6.62 -4.41
C HIS A 237 2.22 -7.34 -5.28
N CYS A 238 3.36 -7.71 -4.68
CA CYS A 238 4.37 -8.53 -5.36
C CYS A 238 3.84 -9.92 -5.72
N GLU A 239 3.05 -10.56 -4.85
CA GLU A 239 2.38 -11.83 -5.14
C GLU A 239 1.46 -11.71 -6.35
N ALA A 240 0.61 -10.67 -6.39
CA ALA A 240 -0.27 -10.40 -7.53
C ALA A 240 0.51 -10.10 -8.83
N ALA A 241 1.62 -9.37 -8.73
CA ALA A 241 2.48 -9.10 -9.88
C ALA A 241 3.12 -10.37 -10.44
N VAL A 242 3.63 -11.24 -9.56
CA VAL A 242 4.22 -12.52 -9.98
C VAL A 242 3.15 -13.44 -10.57
N ASP A 243 1.91 -13.47 -10.02
CA ASP A 243 0.78 -14.18 -10.63
C ASP A 243 0.52 -13.72 -12.06
N ALA A 244 0.53 -12.42 -12.30
CA ALA A 244 0.32 -11.83 -13.62
C ALA A 244 1.46 -12.12 -14.62
N MET A 245 2.70 -12.34 -14.16
CA MET A 245 3.80 -12.77 -15.03
C MET A 245 3.56 -14.15 -15.65
N PHE A 246 2.85 -15.03 -14.94
CA PHE A 246 2.56 -16.41 -15.36
C PHE A 246 1.20 -16.59 -16.05
N SER A 247 0.35 -15.57 -16.08
CA SER A 247 -0.94 -15.55 -16.80
C SER A 247 -0.76 -15.11 -18.28
#